data_b13e0bf5793a018a5667df48b491f312
#
_entry.id   b13e0bf5793a018a5667df48b491f312
#
_cell.length_a   1.000
_cell.length_b   1.000
_cell.length_c   1.000
_cell.angle_alpha   90.00
_cell.angle_beta   90.00
_cell.angle_gamma   90.00
#
_symmetry.space_group_name_H-M   'P 1'
#
loop_
_entity.id
_entity.type
_entity.pdbx_description
1 polymer ?
#
loop_
_entity_poly.entity_id
_entity_poly.type
_entity_poly.pdbx_seq_one_letter_code
_entity_poly.pdbx_strand_id
1 'polypeptide(L)'
;MGKPDLGALIAQTISPPAEERDIETITGEILDAKRAGGEAILTIGRCLIEAKDMLSHGEWRSWLEERVEFSERSAQRFMRLAREWSNPTALSDLGATKALTLLALPPEEREQFMEENNVIDMSARQLEQAIKERDEARAAAEHAVVEQHTAEAARAKMAEDMKLLNVRLSGAREEREQAMQAVSRLEA
;
A
#
# COMPACT_ATOMS: atom_id res chain seq x y z
N MET A 1 -40.68 6.15 -72.01
CA MET A 1 -40.50 5.69 -70.58
C MET A 1 -39.02 5.34 -70.42
N GLY A 2 -38.24 6.22 -69.86
CA GLY A 2 -36.80 5.99 -69.58
C GLY A 2 -36.64 5.03 -68.40
N LYS A 3 -35.77 4.05 -68.56
CA LYS A 3 -35.40 3.14 -67.46
C LYS A 3 -34.66 3.92 -66.40
N PRO A 4 -34.97 3.73 -65.12
CA PRO A 4 -34.21 4.38 -64.05
C PRO A 4 -32.75 3.89 -64.09
N ASP A 5 -31.84 4.83 -64.03
CA ASP A 5 -30.40 4.56 -63.97
C ASP A 5 -30.05 3.90 -62.64
N LEU A 6 -29.84 2.55 -62.73
CA LEU A 6 -29.47 1.73 -61.57
C LEU A 6 -28.13 2.19 -60.97
N GLY A 7 -27.25 2.82 -61.78
CA GLY A 7 -25.96 3.32 -61.31
C GLY A 7 -26.10 4.49 -60.34
N ALA A 8 -27.11 5.37 -60.53
CA ALA A 8 -27.38 6.47 -59.65
C ALA A 8 -28.00 6.04 -58.31
N LEU A 9 -28.73 4.92 -58.28
CA LEU A 9 -29.29 4.38 -57.04
C LEU A 9 -28.23 3.64 -56.16
N ILE A 10 -27.22 3.07 -56.79
CA ILE A 10 -26.13 2.39 -56.04
C ILE A 10 -25.16 3.40 -55.45
N ALA A 11 -24.99 4.56 -56.06
CA ALA A 11 -24.15 5.65 -55.53
C ALA A 11 -24.69 6.29 -54.23
N GLN A 12 -25.97 6.10 -53.89
CA GLN A 12 -26.58 6.61 -52.65
C GLN A 12 -26.49 5.67 -51.47
N THR A 13 -25.92 4.50 -51.62
CA THR A 13 -25.72 3.53 -50.52
C THR A 13 -24.25 3.46 -50.12
N ILE A 14 -23.46 4.47 -50.46
CA ILE A 14 -22.13 4.61 -49.89
C ILE A 14 -22.37 5.15 -48.45
N SER A 15 -22.18 4.28 -47.48
CA SER A 15 -22.02 4.69 -46.09
C SER A 15 -21.14 5.96 -46.01
N PRO A 16 -21.48 6.95 -45.20
CA PRO A 16 -20.64 8.14 -45.07
C PRO A 16 -19.20 7.67 -44.87
N PRO A 17 -18.21 8.35 -45.48
CA PRO A 17 -16.81 7.98 -45.27
C PRO A 17 -16.60 7.86 -43.77
N ALA A 18 -16.04 6.76 -43.34
CA ALA A 18 -15.63 6.64 -41.94
C ALA A 18 -14.82 7.90 -41.66
N GLU A 19 -15.34 8.78 -40.81
CA GLU A 19 -14.60 9.97 -40.40
C GLU A 19 -13.20 9.49 -40.08
N GLU A 20 -12.18 10.03 -40.76
CA GLU A 20 -10.78 9.67 -40.51
C GLU A 20 -10.52 10.05 -39.05
N ARG A 21 -10.67 9.07 -38.17
CA ARG A 21 -10.46 9.23 -36.73
C ARG A 21 -8.97 9.47 -36.55
N ASP A 22 -8.64 10.66 -36.07
CA ASP A 22 -7.25 10.96 -35.72
C ASP A 22 -6.80 10.21 -34.46
N ILE A 23 -5.50 10.14 -34.27
CA ILE A 23 -4.92 9.40 -33.14
C ILE A 23 -5.30 10.04 -31.79
N GLU A 24 -5.52 11.34 -31.74
CA GLU A 24 -5.94 12.08 -30.56
C GLU A 24 -7.37 11.70 -30.14
N THR A 25 -8.29 11.60 -31.09
CA THR A 25 -9.65 11.11 -30.86
C THR A 25 -9.64 9.68 -30.30
N ILE A 26 -8.87 8.78 -30.92
CA ILE A 26 -8.75 7.39 -30.46
C ILE A 26 -8.13 7.34 -29.05
N THR A 27 -7.11 8.15 -28.80
CA THR A 27 -6.47 8.25 -27.49
C THR A 27 -7.46 8.72 -26.42
N GLY A 28 -8.24 9.78 -26.74
CA GLY A 28 -9.28 10.28 -25.84
C GLY A 28 -10.31 9.21 -25.48
N GLU A 29 -10.82 8.49 -26.47
CA GLU A 29 -11.78 7.41 -26.26
C GLU A 29 -11.20 6.26 -25.40
N ILE A 30 -9.94 5.91 -25.59
CA ILE A 30 -9.25 4.90 -24.75
C ILE A 30 -9.16 5.38 -23.31
N LEU A 31 -8.77 6.64 -23.08
CA LEU A 31 -8.65 7.20 -21.73
C LEU A 31 -10.01 7.30 -21.03
N ASP A 32 -11.05 7.69 -21.76
CA ASP A 32 -12.42 7.73 -21.23
C ASP A 32 -12.96 6.33 -20.91
N ALA A 33 -12.71 5.35 -21.78
CA ALA A 33 -13.08 3.96 -21.53
C ALA A 33 -12.34 3.39 -20.30
N LYS A 34 -11.06 3.71 -20.13
CA LYS A 34 -10.29 3.34 -18.93
C LYS A 34 -10.90 3.95 -17.67
N ARG A 35 -11.23 5.25 -17.68
CA ARG A 35 -11.86 5.91 -16.54
C ARG A 35 -13.22 5.30 -16.22
N ALA A 36 -14.04 5.05 -17.23
CA ALA A 36 -15.33 4.39 -17.07
C ALA A 36 -15.19 2.96 -16.49
N GLY A 37 -14.15 2.22 -16.88
CA GLY A 37 -13.84 0.91 -16.31
C GLY A 37 -13.53 0.96 -14.81
N GLY A 38 -12.72 1.93 -14.37
CA GLY A 38 -12.43 2.15 -12.95
C GLY A 38 -13.67 2.55 -12.16
N GLU A 39 -14.48 3.47 -12.70
CA GLU A 39 -15.76 3.87 -12.10
C GLU A 39 -16.74 2.70 -11.98
N ALA A 40 -16.83 1.85 -13.00
CA ALA A 40 -17.70 0.68 -12.97
C ALA A 40 -17.34 -0.26 -11.81
N ILE A 41 -16.05 -0.51 -11.57
CA ILE A 41 -15.56 -1.32 -10.45
C ILE A 41 -15.99 -0.73 -9.10
N LEU A 42 -15.80 0.57 -8.90
CA LEU A 42 -16.19 1.25 -7.67
C LEU A 42 -17.72 1.29 -7.51
N THR A 43 -18.45 1.48 -8.59
CA THR A 43 -19.91 1.48 -8.59
C THR A 43 -20.48 0.10 -8.20
N ILE A 44 -19.94 -0.99 -8.76
CA ILE A 44 -20.28 -2.34 -8.35
C ILE A 44 -20.07 -2.51 -6.84
N GLY A 45 -18.91 -2.07 -6.34
CA GLY A 45 -18.61 -2.16 -4.91
C GLY A 45 -19.58 -1.37 -4.03
N ARG A 46 -19.95 -0.15 -4.43
CA ARG A 46 -20.95 0.67 -3.72
C ARG A 46 -22.32 0.01 -3.71
N CYS A 47 -22.79 -0.45 -4.86
CA CYS A 47 -24.08 -1.16 -4.96
C CYS A 47 -24.10 -2.44 -4.13
N LEU A 48 -23.00 -3.19 -4.06
CA LEU A 48 -22.88 -4.38 -3.22
C LEU A 48 -22.92 -4.03 -1.72
N ILE A 49 -22.34 -2.90 -1.31
CA ILE A 49 -22.43 -2.42 0.08
C ILE A 49 -23.90 -2.12 0.41
N GLU A 50 -24.57 -1.33 -0.42
CA GLU A 50 -25.97 -0.95 -0.25
C GLU A 50 -26.89 -2.18 -0.21
N ALA A 51 -26.75 -3.10 -1.16
CA ALA A 51 -27.53 -4.33 -1.18
C ALA A 51 -27.32 -5.20 0.07
N LYS A 52 -26.08 -5.25 0.57
CA LYS A 52 -25.75 -5.99 1.80
C LYS A 52 -26.43 -5.41 3.03
N ASP A 53 -26.58 -4.09 3.10
CA ASP A 53 -27.28 -3.42 4.20
C ASP A 53 -28.81 -3.59 4.13
N MET A 54 -29.35 -3.87 2.93
CA MET A 54 -30.79 -4.08 2.70
C MET A 54 -31.24 -5.54 2.91
N LEU A 55 -30.33 -6.51 2.73
CA LEU A 55 -30.61 -7.93 2.76
C LEU A 55 -30.30 -8.56 4.13
N SER A 56 -31.10 -9.54 4.55
CA SER A 56 -30.79 -10.35 5.72
C SER A 56 -29.56 -11.26 5.44
N HIS A 57 -28.91 -11.73 6.50
CA HIS A 57 -27.71 -12.57 6.39
C HIS A 57 -27.93 -13.83 5.54
N GLY A 58 -29.10 -14.44 5.60
CA GLY A 58 -29.41 -15.65 4.80
C GLY A 58 -29.72 -15.36 3.34
N GLU A 59 -30.24 -14.18 3.01
CA GLU A 59 -30.61 -13.78 1.65
C GLU A 59 -29.42 -13.29 0.84
N TRP A 60 -28.41 -12.72 1.49
CA TRP A 60 -27.24 -12.15 0.84
C TRP A 60 -26.54 -13.11 -0.11
N ARG A 61 -26.26 -14.31 0.34
CA ARG A 61 -25.53 -15.31 -0.44
C ARG A 61 -26.33 -15.80 -1.64
N SER A 62 -27.59 -16.12 -1.44
CA SER A 62 -28.50 -16.54 -2.50
C SER A 62 -28.66 -15.45 -3.56
N TRP A 63 -28.84 -14.20 -3.13
CA TRP A 63 -28.92 -13.05 -4.01
C TRP A 63 -27.64 -12.84 -4.83
N LEU A 64 -26.46 -12.97 -4.22
CA LEU A 64 -25.18 -12.87 -4.95
C LEU A 64 -25.06 -13.92 -6.04
N GLU A 65 -25.36 -15.18 -5.73
CA GLU A 65 -25.17 -16.30 -6.66
C GLU A 65 -26.25 -16.29 -7.75
N GLU A 66 -27.49 -16.01 -7.43
CA GLU A 66 -28.64 -16.14 -8.35
C GLU A 66 -28.95 -14.88 -9.18
N ARG A 67 -28.65 -13.68 -8.63
CA ARG A 67 -29.08 -12.42 -9.24
C ARG A 67 -27.92 -11.63 -9.85
N VAL A 68 -26.72 -11.70 -9.28
CA VAL A 68 -25.54 -10.94 -9.73
C VAL A 68 -24.39 -11.83 -10.15
N GLU A 69 -24.51 -13.13 -10.00
CA GLU A 69 -23.53 -14.15 -10.43
C GLU A 69 -22.12 -13.93 -9.81
N PHE A 70 -22.08 -13.42 -8.60
CA PHE A 70 -20.85 -13.20 -7.88
C PHE A 70 -20.66 -14.21 -6.75
N SER A 71 -19.43 -14.68 -6.58
CA SER A 71 -19.02 -15.33 -5.34
C SER A 71 -18.93 -14.30 -4.20
N GLU A 72 -19.16 -14.74 -2.97
CA GLU A 72 -19.01 -13.88 -1.79
C GLU A 72 -17.63 -13.26 -1.71
N ARG A 73 -16.58 -14.01 -2.07
CA ARG A 73 -15.20 -13.51 -2.14
C ARG A 73 -15.05 -12.38 -3.16
N SER A 74 -15.65 -12.52 -4.34
CA SER A 74 -15.61 -11.45 -5.35
C SER A 74 -16.34 -10.21 -4.88
N ALA A 75 -17.53 -10.37 -4.29
CA ALA A 75 -18.30 -9.26 -3.73
C ALA A 75 -17.51 -8.50 -2.65
N GLN A 76 -16.85 -9.22 -1.72
CA GLN A 76 -16.04 -8.60 -0.69
C GLN A 76 -14.86 -7.80 -1.26
N ARG A 77 -14.22 -8.29 -2.34
CA ARG A 77 -13.14 -7.58 -3.03
C ARG A 77 -13.62 -6.25 -3.62
N PHE A 78 -14.76 -6.25 -4.31
CA PHE A 78 -15.35 -5.02 -4.87
C PHE A 78 -15.78 -4.04 -3.78
N MET A 79 -16.43 -4.52 -2.73
CA MET A 79 -16.81 -3.69 -1.60
C MET A 79 -15.61 -3.06 -0.90
N ARG A 80 -14.50 -3.80 -0.76
CA ARG A 80 -13.27 -3.29 -0.18
C ARG A 80 -12.65 -2.20 -1.05
N LEU A 81 -12.56 -2.40 -2.37
CA LEU A 81 -12.11 -1.37 -3.30
C LEU A 81 -12.97 -0.09 -3.19
N ALA A 82 -14.29 -0.23 -3.16
CA ALA A 82 -15.20 0.91 -3.06
C ALA A 82 -15.07 1.70 -1.75
N ARG A 83 -14.66 1.06 -0.67
CA ARG A 83 -14.45 1.72 0.63
C ARG A 83 -13.09 2.42 0.74
N GLU A 84 -12.06 1.82 0.19
CA GLU A 84 -10.67 2.18 0.47
C GLU A 84 -9.95 2.81 -0.73
N TRP A 85 -10.57 2.83 -1.91
CA TRP A 85 -9.97 3.37 -3.12
C TRP A 85 -10.78 4.55 -3.65
N SER A 86 -10.13 5.70 -3.82
CA SER A 86 -10.81 6.94 -4.21
C SER A 86 -10.56 7.37 -5.67
N ASN A 87 -9.51 6.83 -6.33
CA ASN A 87 -9.11 7.25 -7.66
C ASN A 87 -9.50 6.21 -8.74
N PRO A 88 -10.57 6.43 -9.53
CA PRO A 88 -11.02 5.50 -10.57
C PRO A 88 -10.00 5.31 -11.68
N THR A 89 -9.27 6.37 -12.06
CA THR A 89 -8.27 6.30 -13.13
C THR A 89 -7.10 5.40 -12.73
N ALA A 90 -6.55 5.63 -11.53
CA ALA A 90 -5.49 4.78 -11.00
C ALA A 90 -5.96 3.32 -10.83
N LEU A 91 -7.23 3.11 -10.42
CA LEU A 91 -7.80 1.77 -10.33
C LEU A 91 -7.87 1.07 -11.70
N SER A 92 -8.21 1.81 -12.74
CA SER A 92 -8.26 1.29 -14.11
C SER A 92 -6.86 0.91 -14.62
N ASP A 93 -5.86 1.74 -14.36
CA ASP A 93 -4.48 1.51 -14.80
C ASP A 93 -3.83 0.31 -14.10
N LEU A 94 -4.09 0.16 -12.82
CA LEU A 94 -3.56 -0.94 -12.00
C LEU A 94 -4.32 -2.25 -12.20
N GLY A 95 -5.63 -2.16 -12.43
CA GLY A 95 -6.56 -3.28 -12.34
C GLY A 95 -6.89 -3.67 -10.89
N ALA A 96 -8.07 -4.28 -10.69
CA ALA A 96 -8.61 -4.61 -9.36
C ALA A 96 -7.67 -5.46 -8.50
N THR A 97 -6.91 -6.39 -9.09
CA THR A 97 -6.02 -7.28 -8.34
C THR A 97 -4.85 -6.52 -7.71
N LYS A 98 -4.13 -5.70 -8.49
CA LYS A 98 -3.00 -4.90 -7.97
C LYS A 98 -3.49 -3.84 -6.99
N ALA A 99 -4.63 -3.19 -7.27
CA ALA A 99 -5.24 -2.25 -6.35
C ALA A 99 -5.56 -2.89 -4.99
N LEU A 100 -6.11 -4.11 -4.97
CA LEU A 100 -6.35 -4.86 -3.74
C LEU A 100 -5.06 -5.23 -3.00
N THR A 101 -3.99 -5.55 -3.72
CA THR A 101 -2.67 -5.80 -3.11
C THR A 101 -2.13 -4.54 -2.44
N LEU A 102 -2.27 -3.37 -3.09
CA LEU A 102 -1.87 -2.08 -2.53
C LEU A 102 -2.69 -1.68 -1.28
N LEU A 103 -3.89 -2.22 -1.09
CA LEU A 103 -4.68 -2.01 0.14
C LEU A 103 -4.04 -2.65 1.39
N ALA A 104 -2.99 -3.44 1.26
CA ALA A 104 -2.17 -3.85 2.39
C ALA A 104 -1.36 -2.69 2.99
N LEU A 105 -1.08 -1.66 2.19
CA LEU A 105 -0.38 -0.45 2.62
C LEU A 105 -1.34 0.54 3.27
N PRO A 106 -0.91 1.31 4.29
CA PRO A 106 -1.65 2.46 4.79
C PRO A 106 -1.98 3.45 3.66
N PRO A 107 -3.14 4.13 3.70
CA PRO A 107 -3.56 5.03 2.62
C PRO A 107 -2.51 6.09 2.27
N GLU A 108 -1.87 6.67 3.27
CA GLU A 108 -0.85 7.71 3.17
C GLU A 108 0.47 7.22 2.52
N GLU A 109 0.77 5.93 2.60
CA GLU A 109 1.97 5.34 2.05
C GLU A 109 1.77 4.78 0.62
N ARG A 110 0.52 4.56 0.20
CA ARG A 110 0.20 3.96 -1.11
C ARG A 110 0.66 4.82 -2.27
N GLU A 111 0.39 6.12 -2.20
CA GLU A 111 0.70 7.06 -3.27
C GLU A 111 2.21 7.18 -3.46
N GLN A 112 2.94 7.37 -2.36
CA GLN A 112 4.39 7.39 -2.36
C GLN A 112 4.98 6.08 -2.90
N PHE A 113 4.47 4.93 -2.44
CA PHE A 113 4.92 3.63 -2.91
C PHE A 113 4.71 3.45 -4.42
N MET A 114 3.57 3.92 -4.96
CA MET A 114 3.29 3.87 -6.39
C MET A 114 4.20 4.78 -7.21
N GLU A 115 4.60 5.93 -6.67
CA GLU A 115 5.55 6.85 -7.32
C GLU A 115 6.98 6.31 -7.33
N GLU A 116 7.41 5.71 -6.20
CA GLU A 116 8.76 5.15 -6.06
C GLU A 116 8.97 3.85 -6.85
N ASN A 117 7.88 3.11 -7.08
CA ASN A 117 7.90 1.81 -7.75
C ASN A 117 7.02 1.88 -8.99
N ASN A 118 7.52 1.43 -10.14
CA ASN A 118 6.73 1.38 -11.37
C ASN A 118 5.66 0.28 -11.31
N VAL A 119 4.66 0.47 -10.43
CA VAL A 119 3.63 -0.53 -10.08
C VAL A 119 2.77 -0.92 -11.28
N ILE A 120 2.60 0.00 -12.25
CA ILE A 120 1.79 -0.24 -13.45
C ILE A 120 2.38 -1.39 -14.27
N ASP A 121 3.70 -1.46 -14.39
CA ASP A 121 4.40 -2.48 -15.18
C ASP A 121 4.67 -3.78 -14.40
N MET A 122 4.48 -3.77 -13.08
CA MET A 122 4.64 -4.95 -12.25
C MET A 122 3.50 -5.95 -12.46
N SER A 123 3.80 -7.23 -12.42
CA SER A 123 2.80 -8.27 -12.17
C SER A 123 2.31 -8.20 -10.70
N ALA A 124 1.13 -8.76 -10.42
CA ALA A 124 0.61 -8.82 -9.05
C ALA A 124 1.58 -9.51 -8.07
N ARG A 125 2.28 -10.55 -8.52
CA ARG A 125 3.28 -11.28 -7.72
C ARG A 125 4.51 -10.43 -7.41
N GLN A 126 4.99 -9.64 -8.38
CA GLN A 126 6.12 -8.71 -8.16
C GLN A 126 5.72 -7.61 -7.18
N LEU A 127 4.50 -7.10 -7.27
CA LEU A 127 3.98 -6.11 -6.33
C LEU A 127 3.86 -6.67 -4.91
N GLU A 128 3.32 -7.89 -4.74
CA GLU A 128 3.28 -8.57 -3.44
C GLU A 128 4.68 -8.73 -2.84
N GLN A 129 5.65 -9.12 -3.66
CA GLN A 129 7.03 -9.29 -3.24
C GLN A 129 7.66 -7.95 -2.83
N ALA A 130 7.45 -6.88 -3.61
CA ALA A 130 7.98 -5.55 -3.30
C ALA A 130 7.40 -4.99 -1.98
N ILE A 131 6.11 -5.19 -1.72
CA ILE A 131 5.48 -4.80 -0.45
C ILE A 131 6.09 -5.59 0.71
N LYS A 132 6.27 -6.90 0.54
CA LYS A 132 6.87 -7.76 1.56
C LYS A 132 8.31 -7.34 1.89
N GLU A 133 9.13 -7.09 0.87
CA GLU A 133 10.52 -6.62 1.04
C GLU A 133 10.58 -5.28 1.79
N ARG A 134 9.67 -4.36 1.46
CA ARG A 134 9.52 -3.10 2.19
C ARG A 134 9.19 -3.31 3.66
N ASP A 135 8.22 -4.18 3.95
CA ASP A 135 7.78 -4.45 5.32
C ASP A 135 8.89 -5.12 6.14
N GLU A 136 9.63 -6.06 5.53
CA GLU A 136 10.80 -6.71 6.14
C GLU A 136 11.92 -5.70 6.41
N ALA A 137 12.21 -4.82 5.46
CA ALA A 137 13.21 -3.77 5.64
C ALA A 137 12.83 -2.78 6.75
N ARG A 138 11.55 -2.40 6.84
CA ARG A 138 11.02 -1.54 7.91
C ARG A 138 11.14 -2.20 9.27
N ALA A 139 10.73 -3.46 9.38
CA ALA A 139 10.85 -4.20 10.63
C ALA A 139 12.31 -4.35 11.07
N ALA A 140 13.24 -4.60 10.14
CA ALA A 140 14.67 -4.66 10.41
C ALA A 140 15.23 -3.31 10.90
N ALA A 141 14.80 -2.20 10.28
CA ALA A 141 15.18 -0.86 10.70
C ALA A 141 14.66 -0.51 12.10
N GLU A 142 13.41 -0.83 12.40
CA GLU A 142 12.82 -0.65 13.74
C GLU A 142 13.58 -1.45 14.80
N HIS A 143 13.91 -2.71 14.49
CA HIS A 143 14.71 -3.57 15.40
C HIS A 143 16.09 -2.99 15.64
N ALA A 144 16.79 -2.51 14.61
CA ALA A 144 18.11 -1.89 14.74
C ALA A 144 18.09 -0.63 15.64
N VAL A 145 17.04 0.19 15.54
CA VAL A 145 16.86 1.36 16.42
C VAL A 145 16.69 0.94 17.86
N VAL A 146 15.89 -0.10 18.14
CA VAL A 146 15.70 -0.63 19.50
C VAL A 146 17.02 -1.20 20.06
N GLU A 147 17.76 -1.96 19.24
CA GLU A 147 19.11 -2.46 19.65
C GLU A 147 20.07 -1.30 19.97
N GLN A 148 20.11 -0.29 19.14
CA GLN A 148 20.95 0.89 19.38
C GLN A 148 20.61 1.54 20.72
N HIS A 149 19.33 1.81 20.99
CA HIS A 149 18.88 2.41 22.26
C HIS A 149 19.25 1.54 23.49
N THR A 150 19.08 0.22 23.36
CA THR A 150 19.44 -0.69 24.46
C THR A 150 20.94 -0.72 24.71
N ALA A 151 21.75 -0.70 23.65
CA ALA A 151 23.21 -0.63 23.75
C ALA A 151 23.69 0.71 24.34
N GLU A 152 23.08 1.84 23.97
CA GLU A 152 23.38 3.15 24.53
C GLU A 152 23.03 3.22 26.02
N ALA A 153 21.88 2.68 26.43
CA ALA A 153 21.48 2.61 27.84
C ALA A 153 22.45 1.74 28.66
N ALA A 154 22.88 0.60 28.12
CA ALA A 154 23.87 -0.25 28.77
C ALA A 154 25.22 0.44 28.93
N ARG A 155 25.70 1.16 27.91
CA ARG A 155 26.93 1.96 27.97
C ARG A 155 26.84 3.08 29.00
N ALA A 156 25.72 3.78 29.07
CA ALA A 156 25.49 4.83 30.07
C ALA A 156 25.55 4.28 31.50
N LYS A 157 24.91 3.13 31.75
CA LYS A 157 24.95 2.43 33.03
C LYS A 157 26.37 2.01 33.41
N MET A 158 27.10 1.38 32.46
CA MET A 158 28.50 1.03 32.68
C MET A 158 29.37 2.23 33.05
N ALA A 159 29.18 3.38 32.39
CA ALA A 159 29.91 4.59 32.68
C ALA A 159 29.60 5.14 34.10
N GLU A 160 28.37 5.03 34.53
CA GLU A 160 27.95 5.39 35.89
C GLU A 160 28.56 4.46 36.95
N ASP A 161 28.50 3.14 36.73
CA ASP A 161 29.11 2.14 37.61
C ASP A 161 30.63 2.32 37.70
N MET A 162 31.31 2.64 36.61
CA MET A 162 32.73 2.96 36.63
C MET A 162 33.05 4.20 37.45
N LYS A 163 32.23 5.27 37.36
CA LYS A 163 32.41 6.46 38.20
C LYS A 163 32.28 6.12 39.67
N LEU A 164 31.27 5.34 40.05
CA LEU A 164 31.05 4.91 41.43
C LEU A 164 32.20 4.05 41.95
N LEU A 165 32.70 3.13 41.13
CA LEU A 165 33.86 2.30 41.47
C LEU A 165 35.13 3.15 41.71
N ASN A 166 35.38 4.16 40.85
CA ASN A 166 36.52 5.04 40.97
C ASN A 166 36.44 5.86 42.28
N VAL A 167 35.27 6.38 42.66
CA VAL A 167 35.06 7.08 43.92
C VAL A 167 35.35 6.16 45.12
N ARG A 168 34.83 4.92 45.09
CA ARG A 168 35.11 3.93 46.16
C ARG A 168 36.60 3.60 46.27
N LEU A 169 37.26 3.41 45.11
CA LEU A 169 38.69 3.12 45.07
C LEU A 169 39.54 4.27 45.63
N SER A 170 39.17 5.52 45.33
CA SER A 170 39.84 6.71 45.86
C SER A 170 39.69 6.76 47.40
N GLY A 171 38.47 6.56 47.91
CA GLY A 171 38.24 6.53 49.37
C GLY A 171 39.02 5.42 50.09
N ALA A 172 39.02 4.20 49.52
CA ALA A 172 39.79 3.08 50.09
C ALA A 172 41.33 3.33 50.07
N ARG A 173 41.85 4.05 49.07
CA ARG A 173 43.27 4.45 49.01
C ARG A 173 43.60 5.48 50.09
N GLU A 174 42.73 6.45 50.30
CA GLU A 174 42.90 7.48 51.36
C GLU A 174 42.83 6.86 52.75
N GLU A 175 41.89 5.97 53.04
CA GLU A 175 41.78 5.24 54.28
C GLU A 175 43.02 4.38 54.56
N ARG A 176 43.54 3.67 53.53
CA ARG A 176 44.78 2.90 53.64
C ARG A 176 45.98 3.79 53.97
N GLU A 177 46.08 4.94 53.32
CA GLU A 177 47.19 5.86 53.54
C GLU A 177 47.15 6.44 54.98
N GLN A 178 45.98 6.81 55.48
CA GLN A 178 45.76 7.24 56.84
C GLN A 178 46.13 6.17 57.86
N ALA A 179 45.72 4.91 57.60
CA ALA A 179 46.08 3.77 58.44
C ALA A 179 47.58 3.50 58.46
N MET A 180 48.27 3.58 57.32
CA MET A 180 49.74 3.46 57.28
C MET A 180 50.46 4.57 58.03
N GLN A 181 49.97 5.82 57.92
CA GLN A 181 50.54 6.95 58.69
C GLN A 181 50.32 6.77 60.20
N ALA A 182 49.14 6.26 60.60
CA ALA A 182 48.88 5.95 62.00
C ALA A 182 49.79 4.89 62.59
N VAL A 183 50.04 3.79 61.86
CA VAL A 183 51.00 2.76 62.22
C VAL A 183 52.41 3.30 62.39
N SER A 184 52.87 4.08 61.40
CA SER A 184 54.22 4.70 61.45
C SER A 184 54.40 5.61 62.64
N ARG A 185 53.32 6.31 63.06
CA ARG A 185 53.40 7.18 64.31
C ARG A 185 53.44 6.38 65.61
N LEU A 186 52.96 5.16 65.64
CA LEU A 186 53.00 4.30 66.82
C LEU A 186 54.33 3.53 66.91
N GLU A 187 55.08 3.40 65.85
CA GLU A 187 56.37 2.72 65.80
C GLU A 187 57.53 3.71 66.05
N ALA A 188 57.32 5.01 66.05
CA ALA A 188 58.32 6.05 66.31
C ALA A 188 58.28 6.49 67.77
#